data_36c837a62e3f9971b1629a37fc9c543c
#
_entry.id   36c837a62e3f9971b1629a37fc9c543c
#
_cell.length_a   1.000
_cell.length_b   1.000
_cell.length_c   1.000
_cell.angle_alpha   90.00
_cell.angle_beta   90.00
_cell.angle_gamma   90.00
#
_symmetry.space_group_name_H-M   'P 1'
#
loop_
_entity.id
_entity.type
_entity.pdbx_description
1 polymer ?
#
loop_
_entity_poly.entity_id
_entity_poly.type
_entity_poly.pdbx_seq_one_letter_code
_entity_poly.pdbx_strand_id
1 'polypeptide(L)'
;MIKIEEIKKIEKKYIALMDTSSISFMQSLQNKGIKFDSIFKDYELILIPKWVLTEIEDAPGRAEYIQKLIEDGYPIFSIAEDTYSELTGYEEGNLYQIVQASASLLVSVKSYLRRNVDKNDPLDMEAYTDWIKRLYEEWPIPGEVLSNGRVRKKNAGEISITILAEIVSWYYPETEFLTVYSQ
;
A
#
# COMPACT_ATOMS: atom_id res chain seq x y z
N MET A 1 4.38 -10.30 15.11
CA MET A 1 3.55 -10.21 13.88
C MET A 1 2.51 -9.16 14.15
N ILE A 2 2.47 -8.09 13.37
CA ILE A 2 1.50 -7.01 13.53
C ILE A 2 0.12 -7.59 13.22
N LYS A 3 -0.80 -7.51 14.16
CA LYS A 3 -2.21 -7.87 13.94
C LYS A 3 -2.95 -6.62 13.48
N ILE A 4 -3.05 -6.43 12.18
CA ILE A 4 -3.86 -5.38 11.57
C ILE A 4 -5.10 -6.05 10.96
N GLU A 5 -6.27 -5.51 11.24
CA GLU A 5 -7.50 -5.95 10.56
C GLU A 5 -7.41 -5.59 9.08
N GLU A 6 -7.84 -6.50 8.21
CA GLU A 6 -7.91 -6.24 6.78
C GLU A 6 -9.26 -5.60 6.45
N ILE A 7 -9.22 -4.49 5.69
CA ILE A 7 -10.42 -3.84 5.19
C ILE A 7 -10.67 -4.26 3.74
N LYS A 8 -11.93 -4.56 3.44
CA LYS A 8 -12.36 -4.97 2.09
C LYS A 8 -13.24 -3.93 1.39
N LYS A 9 -13.69 -2.93 2.11
CA LYS A 9 -14.53 -1.86 1.58
C LYS A 9 -14.21 -0.53 2.26
N ILE A 10 -14.12 0.52 1.48
CA ILE A 10 -13.82 1.87 1.95
C ILE A 10 -15.12 2.66 1.99
N GLU A 11 -15.59 3.02 3.19
CA GLU A 11 -16.83 3.78 3.40
C GLU A 11 -16.58 4.94 4.37
N LYS A 12 -15.50 5.71 4.12
CA LYS A 12 -15.08 6.79 4.99
C LYS A 12 -14.78 8.05 4.20
N LYS A 13 -15.03 9.22 4.83
CA LYS A 13 -14.81 10.53 4.23
C LYS A 13 -13.37 11.01 4.37
N TYR A 14 -12.77 10.74 5.52
CA TYR A 14 -11.42 11.22 5.88
C TYR A 14 -10.47 10.05 5.98
N ILE A 15 -9.62 9.90 4.96
CA ILE A 15 -8.73 8.74 4.81
C ILE A 15 -7.28 9.20 4.75
N ALA A 16 -6.40 8.51 5.47
CA ALA A 16 -4.96 8.66 5.36
C ALA A 16 -4.32 7.38 4.81
N LEU A 17 -3.37 7.54 3.89
CA LEU A 17 -2.49 6.47 3.42
C LEU A 17 -1.08 6.73 3.95
N MET A 18 -0.42 5.72 4.51
CA MET A 18 0.91 5.86 5.11
C MET A 18 1.91 4.89 4.48
N ASP A 19 3.08 5.42 4.13
CA ASP A 19 4.25 4.65 3.72
C ASP A 19 5.22 4.37 4.90
N THR A 20 6.29 3.65 4.63
CA THR A 20 7.34 3.31 5.60
C THR A 20 8.04 4.55 6.16
N SER A 21 8.29 5.55 5.33
CA SER A 21 9.00 6.79 5.72
C SER A 21 8.12 7.64 6.64
N SER A 22 6.83 7.73 6.36
CA SER A 22 5.84 8.41 7.19
C SER A 22 5.71 7.78 8.57
N ILE A 23 5.66 6.44 8.63
CA ILE A 23 5.63 5.70 9.90
C ILE A 23 6.87 6.04 10.74
N SER A 24 8.06 6.06 10.11
CA SER A 24 9.31 6.41 10.78
C SER A 24 9.33 7.85 11.27
N PHE A 25 8.81 8.78 10.46
CA PHE A 25 8.71 10.18 10.79
C PHE A 25 7.76 10.40 11.98
N MET A 26 6.58 9.77 11.97
CA MET A 26 5.61 9.86 13.05
C MET A 26 6.14 9.31 14.37
N GLN A 27 6.86 8.17 14.32
CA GLN A 27 7.55 7.63 15.48
C GLN A 27 8.58 8.63 16.04
N SER A 28 9.32 9.31 15.16
CA SER A 28 10.29 10.33 15.58
C SER A 28 9.63 11.57 16.21
N LEU A 29 8.45 11.98 15.70
CA LEU A 29 7.67 13.07 16.29
C LEU A 29 7.15 12.71 17.68
N GLN A 30 6.67 11.50 17.88
CA GLN A 30 6.25 11.01 19.18
C GLN A 30 7.40 11.04 20.20
N ASN A 31 8.61 10.68 19.79
CA ASN A 31 9.80 10.77 20.65
C ASN A 31 10.16 12.23 21.03
N LYS A 32 9.66 13.21 20.27
CA LYS A 32 9.77 14.66 20.55
C LYS A 32 8.55 15.21 21.31
N GLY A 33 7.64 14.35 21.75
CA GLY A 33 6.43 14.73 22.52
C GLY A 33 5.24 15.15 21.68
N ILE A 34 5.31 15.04 20.33
CA ILE A 34 4.16 15.31 19.46
C ILE A 34 3.33 14.02 19.36
N LYS A 35 2.10 14.08 19.85
CA LYS A 35 1.21 12.91 19.85
C LYS A 35 0.64 12.65 18.46
N PHE A 36 0.34 11.40 18.18
CA PHE A 36 -0.31 10.95 16.94
C PHE A 36 -1.64 11.68 16.71
N ASP A 37 -2.45 11.87 17.74
CA ASP A 37 -3.71 12.65 17.70
C ASP A 37 -3.57 14.05 17.12
N SER A 38 -2.44 14.70 17.32
CA SER A 38 -2.23 16.05 16.80
C SER A 38 -2.32 16.12 15.27
N ILE A 39 -2.19 14.98 14.60
CA ILE A 39 -2.18 14.89 13.14
C ILE A 39 -3.35 14.03 12.64
N PHE A 40 -3.66 12.93 13.32
CA PHE A 40 -4.56 11.89 12.80
C PHE A 40 -5.93 11.82 13.47
N LYS A 41 -6.24 12.66 14.47
CA LYS A 41 -7.52 12.62 15.20
C LYS A 41 -8.78 12.73 14.32
N ASP A 42 -8.65 13.43 13.19
CA ASP A 42 -9.78 13.70 12.30
C ASP A 42 -9.92 12.63 11.18
N TYR A 43 -8.98 11.70 11.07
CA TYR A 43 -9.07 10.61 10.12
C TYR A 43 -9.91 9.45 10.66
N GLU A 44 -10.86 9.02 9.86
CA GLU A 44 -11.75 7.91 10.17
C GLU A 44 -11.15 6.57 9.77
N LEU A 45 -10.13 6.60 8.89
CA LEU A 45 -9.48 5.43 8.34
C LEU A 45 -8.03 5.76 8.00
N ILE A 46 -7.12 4.91 8.47
CA ILE A 46 -5.70 4.99 8.17
C ILE A 46 -5.30 3.68 7.51
N LEU A 47 -4.89 3.74 6.25
CA LEU A 47 -4.57 2.55 5.45
C LEU A 47 -3.07 2.41 5.26
N ILE A 48 -2.59 1.20 5.48
CA ILE A 48 -1.20 0.80 5.23
C ILE A 48 -1.22 -0.41 4.28
N PRO A 49 -0.78 -0.26 3.02
CA PRO A 49 -0.68 -1.37 2.10
C PRO A 49 0.22 -2.50 2.62
N LYS A 50 -0.05 -3.74 2.23
CA LYS A 50 0.72 -4.89 2.73
C LYS A 50 2.18 -4.87 2.30
N TRP A 51 2.49 -4.34 1.12
CA TRP A 51 3.89 -4.18 0.69
C TRP A 51 4.65 -3.19 1.59
N VAL A 52 3.99 -2.12 2.07
CA VAL A 52 4.56 -1.22 3.09
C VAL A 52 4.81 -1.97 4.40
N LEU A 53 3.85 -2.78 4.86
CA LEU A 53 4.03 -3.59 6.07
C LEU A 53 5.20 -4.56 5.94
N THR A 54 5.41 -5.16 4.76
CA THR A 54 6.55 -6.03 4.51
C THR A 54 7.88 -5.29 4.70
N GLU A 55 7.96 -4.01 4.35
CA GLU A 55 9.16 -3.21 4.54
C GLU A 55 9.48 -2.93 6.01
N ILE A 56 8.48 -2.86 6.88
CA ILE A 56 8.69 -2.58 8.32
C ILE A 56 8.82 -3.82 9.19
N GLU A 57 8.55 -5.01 8.66
CA GLU A 57 8.65 -6.26 9.43
C GLU A 57 10.07 -6.52 10.00
N ASP A 58 11.11 -6.06 9.31
CA ASP A 58 12.51 -6.13 9.78
C ASP A 58 12.92 -4.92 10.63
N ALA A 59 12.00 -4.03 10.94
CA ALA A 59 12.23 -2.89 11.81
C ALA A 59 11.36 -3.01 13.08
N PRO A 60 11.78 -3.79 14.07
CA PRO A 60 10.95 -4.12 15.25
C PRO A 60 10.32 -2.90 15.92
N GLY A 61 11.09 -1.82 16.08
CA GLY A 61 10.57 -0.59 16.69
C GLY A 61 9.44 0.07 15.89
N ARG A 62 9.41 -0.05 14.55
CA ARG A 62 8.30 0.47 13.73
C ARG A 62 7.08 -0.43 13.83
N ALA A 63 7.30 -1.74 13.83
CA ALA A 63 6.23 -2.72 13.98
C ALA A 63 5.55 -2.57 15.36
N GLU A 64 6.33 -2.42 16.43
CA GLU A 64 5.83 -2.16 17.78
C GLU A 64 5.07 -0.83 17.87
N TYR A 65 5.56 0.21 17.19
CA TYR A 65 4.90 1.50 17.13
C TYR A 65 3.51 1.41 16.51
N ILE A 66 3.37 0.77 15.35
CA ILE A 66 2.06 0.56 14.71
C ILE A 66 1.16 -0.30 15.58
N GLN A 67 1.69 -1.38 16.15
CA GLN A 67 0.93 -2.25 17.04
C GLN A 67 0.36 -1.48 18.24
N LYS A 68 1.16 -0.60 18.83
CA LYS A 68 0.71 0.25 19.94
C LYS A 68 -0.39 1.21 19.53
N LEU A 69 -0.29 1.84 18.36
CA LEU A 69 -1.35 2.72 17.85
C LEU A 69 -2.67 1.97 17.68
N ILE A 70 -2.62 0.73 17.19
CA ILE A 70 -3.82 -0.11 17.06
C ILE A 70 -4.42 -0.44 18.43
N GLU A 71 -3.57 -0.79 19.40
CA GLU A 71 -4.00 -1.05 20.80
C GLU A 71 -4.58 0.19 21.48
N ASP A 72 -4.07 1.39 21.14
CA ASP A 72 -4.59 2.68 21.59
C ASP A 72 -5.90 3.06 20.88
N GLY A 73 -6.40 2.24 19.94
CA GLY A 73 -7.70 2.37 19.30
C GLY A 73 -7.74 3.20 18.02
N TYR A 74 -6.60 3.52 17.41
CA TYR A 74 -6.58 4.20 16.12
C TYR A 74 -7.11 3.31 14.98
N PRO A 75 -7.86 3.88 14.03
CA PRO A 75 -8.50 3.14 12.93
C PRO A 75 -7.49 2.77 11.83
N ILE A 76 -6.47 2.00 12.19
CA ILE A 76 -5.39 1.56 11.30
C ILE A 76 -5.72 0.19 10.74
N PHE A 77 -5.75 0.10 9.41
CA PHE A 77 -6.07 -1.12 8.68
C PHE A 77 -5.04 -1.39 7.57
N SER A 78 -4.92 -2.65 7.20
CA SER A 78 -4.12 -3.06 6.05
C SER A 78 -5.02 -3.49 4.90
N ILE A 79 -4.52 -3.27 3.68
CA ILE A 79 -5.09 -3.84 2.46
C ILE A 79 -3.98 -4.57 1.72
N ALA A 80 -4.24 -5.84 1.39
CA ALA A 80 -3.35 -6.62 0.56
C ALA A 80 -3.56 -6.27 -0.91
N GLU A 81 -2.49 -6.14 -1.67
CA GLU A 81 -2.53 -5.76 -3.09
C GLU A 81 -3.30 -6.76 -3.95
N ASP A 82 -3.31 -8.03 -3.56
CA ASP A 82 -4.07 -9.08 -4.25
C ASP A 82 -5.59 -8.99 -4.02
N THR A 83 -6.04 -8.18 -3.05
CA THR A 83 -7.48 -7.94 -2.79
C THR A 83 -8.00 -6.62 -3.39
N TYR A 84 -7.20 -5.88 -4.14
CA TYR A 84 -7.65 -4.61 -4.75
C TYR A 84 -8.80 -4.79 -5.74
N SER A 85 -8.96 -5.97 -6.35
CA SER A 85 -10.13 -6.29 -7.17
C SER A 85 -11.45 -6.19 -6.38
N GLU A 86 -11.45 -6.51 -5.10
CA GLU A 86 -12.63 -6.36 -4.24
C GLU A 86 -12.99 -4.88 -4.07
N LEU A 87 -11.98 -4.00 -3.98
CA LEU A 87 -12.18 -2.54 -3.85
C LEU A 87 -12.73 -1.90 -5.10
N THR A 88 -12.42 -2.44 -6.28
CA THR A 88 -12.89 -1.94 -7.57
C THR A 88 -14.16 -2.61 -8.06
N GLY A 89 -14.82 -3.41 -7.22
CA GLY A 89 -16.00 -4.16 -7.62
C GLY A 89 -15.73 -5.19 -8.71
N TYR A 90 -14.52 -5.74 -8.73
CA TYR A 90 -14.02 -6.72 -9.71
C TYR A 90 -13.89 -6.17 -11.14
N GLU A 91 -13.71 -4.85 -11.30
CA GLU A 91 -13.34 -4.24 -12.57
C GLU A 91 -11.85 -4.44 -12.89
N GLU A 92 -11.45 -5.68 -13.09
CA GLU A 92 -10.04 -6.07 -13.24
C GLU A 92 -9.33 -5.33 -14.40
N GLY A 93 -10.02 -5.09 -15.51
CA GLY A 93 -9.45 -4.38 -16.65
C GLY A 93 -8.94 -2.98 -16.27
N ASN A 94 -9.72 -2.20 -15.53
CA ASN A 94 -9.31 -0.90 -15.03
C ASN A 94 -8.19 -1.02 -14.00
N LEU A 95 -8.27 -2.02 -13.13
CA LEU A 95 -7.27 -2.25 -12.10
C LEU A 95 -5.90 -2.60 -12.69
N TYR A 96 -5.83 -3.44 -13.74
CA TYR A 96 -4.57 -3.70 -14.45
C TYR A 96 -3.95 -2.41 -14.99
N GLN A 97 -4.76 -1.50 -15.57
CA GLN A 97 -4.27 -0.23 -16.08
C GLN A 97 -3.74 0.68 -14.96
N ILE A 98 -4.45 0.78 -13.84
CA ILE A 98 -4.01 1.55 -12.67
C ILE A 98 -2.67 1.02 -12.17
N VAL A 99 -2.53 -0.30 -12.00
CA VAL A 99 -1.29 -0.91 -11.54
C VAL A 99 -0.14 -0.66 -12.51
N GLN A 100 -0.37 -0.82 -13.81
CA GLN A 100 0.66 -0.56 -14.84
C GLN A 100 1.09 0.90 -14.84
N ALA A 101 0.16 1.85 -14.73
CA ALA A 101 0.46 3.27 -14.66
C ALA A 101 1.29 3.60 -13.42
N SER A 102 0.85 3.15 -12.24
CA SER A 102 1.54 3.39 -10.98
C SER A 102 2.94 2.75 -10.94
N ALA A 103 3.06 1.51 -11.39
CA ALA A 103 4.34 0.82 -11.45
C ALA A 103 5.32 1.48 -12.43
N SER A 104 4.82 2.14 -13.47
CA SER A 104 5.67 2.82 -14.46
C SER A 104 6.30 4.12 -13.97
N LEU A 105 6.04 4.56 -12.75
CA LEU A 105 6.75 5.69 -12.12
C LEU A 105 8.25 5.43 -11.98
N LEU A 106 8.66 4.18 -11.88
CA LEU A 106 10.07 3.79 -11.85
C LEU A 106 10.55 3.39 -13.25
N VAL A 107 11.65 4.00 -13.70
CA VAL A 107 12.20 3.77 -15.06
C VAL A 107 12.49 2.30 -15.34
N SER A 108 13.04 1.57 -14.37
CA SER A 108 13.34 0.13 -14.51
C SER A 108 12.08 -0.70 -14.68
N VAL A 109 11.06 -0.42 -13.89
CA VAL A 109 9.75 -1.10 -13.96
C VAL A 109 9.01 -0.74 -15.24
N LYS A 110 9.02 0.54 -15.61
CA LYS A 110 8.44 0.98 -16.89
C LYS A 110 9.02 0.24 -18.08
N SER A 111 10.35 0.06 -18.10
CA SER A 111 11.04 -0.68 -19.15
C SER A 111 10.70 -2.17 -19.14
N TYR A 112 10.53 -2.75 -17.96
CA TYR A 112 10.08 -4.14 -17.82
C TYR A 112 8.65 -4.33 -18.31
N LEU A 113 7.70 -3.49 -17.88
CA LEU A 113 6.30 -3.53 -18.28
C LEU A 113 6.15 -3.45 -19.79
N ARG A 114 6.81 -2.48 -20.43
CA ARG A 114 6.79 -2.35 -21.90
C ARG A 114 7.23 -3.62 -22.65
N ARG A 115 8.18 -4.35 -22.10
CA ARG A 115 8.72 -5.55 -22.76
C ARG A 115 7.90 -6.81 -22.49
N ASN A 116 7.35 -6.93 -21.29
CA ASN A 116 6.81 -8.19 -20.81
C ASN A 116 5.32 -8.16 -20.47
N VAL A 117 4.76 -6.98 -20.13
CA VAL A 117 3.37 -6.85 -19.66
C VAL A 117 2.51 -6.08 -20.64
N ASP A 118 2.98 -4.92 -21.15
CA ASP A 118 2.20 -4.05 -22.03
C ASP A 118 1.82 -4.70 -23.38
N LYS A 119 2.43 -5.82 -23.73
CA LYS A 119 2.13 -6.58 -24.95
C LYS A 119 0.98 -7.57 -24.77
N ASN A 120 0.59 -7.84 -23.57
CA ASN A 120 -0.49 -8.78 -23.26
C ASN A 120 -1.79 -8.01 -23.12
N ASP A 121 -2.86 -8.52 -23.71
CA ASP A 121 -4.20 -8.00 -23.42
C ASP A 121 -4.55 -8.37 -21.97
N PRO A 122 -4.84 -7.38 -21.10
CA PRO A 122 -5.22 -7.68 -19.72
C PRO A 122 -6.44 -8.59 -19.59
N LEU A 123 -7.31 -8.61 -20.60
CA LEU A 123 -8.50 -9.47 -20.62
C LEU A 123 -8.17 -10.95 -20.88
N ASP A 124 -7.03 -11.22 -21.52
CA ASP A 124 -6.53 -12.58 -21.78
C ASP A 124 -5.52 -13.04 -20.73
N MET A 125 -5.30 -12.24 -19.69
CA MET A 125 -4.34 -12.55 -18.64
C MET A 125 -4.98 -13.46 -17.57
N GLU A 126 -4.11 -14.04 -16.77
CA GLU A 126 -4.47 -14.72 -15.54
C GLU A 126 -5.28 -13.81 -14.60
N ALA A 127 -5.99 -14.39 -13.62
CA ALA A 127 -6.73 -13.64 -12.63
C ALA A 127 -5.85 -12.58 -11.95
N TYR A 128 -6.41 -11.42 -11.64
CA TYR A 128 -5.65 -10.29 -11.06
C TYR A 128 -4.81 -10.70 -9.85
N THR A 129 -5.35 -11.51 -8.96
CA THR A 129 -4.65 -11.97 -7.75
C THR A 129 -3.35 -12.71 -8.04
N ASP A 130 -3.32 -13.54 -9.09
CA ASP A 130 -2.13 -14.27 -9.50
C ASP A 130 -1.18 -13.37 -10.29
N TRP A 131 -1.74 -12.52 -11.16
CA TRP A 131 -0.99 -11.55 -11.94
C TRP A 131 -0.20 -10.57 -11.07
N ILE A 132 -0.81 -9.97 -10.03
CA ILE A 132 -0.13 -9.00 -9.17
C ILE A 132 0.97 -9.66 -8.33
N LYS A 133 0.79 -10.90 -7.90
CA LYS A 133 1.82 -11.69 -7.21
C LYS A 133 3.00 -11.96 -8.14
N ARG A 134 2.73 -12.47 -9.34
CA ARG A 134 3.76 -12.72 -10.34
C ARG A 134 4.50 -11.44 -10.72
N LEU A 135 3.78 -10.34 -10.94
CA LEU A 135 4.38 -9.04 -11.22
C LEU A 135 5.36 -8.63 -10.11
N TYR A 136 4.97 -8.79 -8.85
CA TYR A 136 5.83 -8.48 -7.70
C TYR A 136 7.07 -9.39 -7.65
N GLU A 137 6.93 -10.68 -7.89
CA GLU A 137 8.02 -11.65 -7.89
C GLU A 137 9.04 -11.39 -9.00
N GLU A 138 8.56 -11.11 -10.21
CA GLU A 138 9.36 -10.87 -11.41
C GLU A 138 9.87 -9.40 -11.51
N TRP A 139 9.48 -8.56 -10.60
CA TRP A 139 9.80 -7.13 -10.63
C TRP A 139 11.30 -6.87 -10.81
N PRO A 140 11.72 -5.99 -11.74
CA PRO A 140 13.13 -5.75 -12.05
C PRO A 140 13.88 -4.96 -10.97
N ILE A 141 13.21 -4.60 -9.90
CA ILE A 141 13.82 -3.95 -8.75
C ILE A 141 14.47 -5.02 -7.87
N PRO A 142 15.74 -4.82 -7.45
CA PRO A 142 16.40 -5.77 -6.57
C PRO A 142 15.60 -6.05 -5.31
N GLY A 143 15.42 -7.32 -5.00
CA GLY A 143 14.83 -7.77 -3.74
C GLY A 143 15.89 -7.83 -2.64
N GLU A 144 15.48 -7.56 -1.42
CA GLU A 144 16.27 -7.76 -0.20
C GLU A 144 15.62 -8.84 0.64
N VAL A 145 16.41 -9.84 1.06
CA VAL A 145 15.92 -10.92 1.93
C VAL A 145 15.88 -10.41 3.35
N LEU A 146 14.69 -10.42 3.94
CA LEU A 146 14.45 -10.01 5.32
C LEU A 146 14.85 -11.11 6.32
N SER A 147 15.01 -10.76 7.60
CA SER A 147 15.36 -11.70 8.68
C SER A 147 14.38 -12.87 8.82
N ASN A 148 13.11 -12.65 8.43
CA ASN A 148 12.06 -13.68 8.41
C ASN A 148 12.05 -14.54 7.12
N GLY A 149 13.05 -14.37 6.24
CA GLY A 149 13.18 -15.10 4.98
C GLY A 149 12.28 -14.58 3.83
N ARG A 150 11.46 -13.55 4.05
CA ARG A 150 10.65 -12.93 3.01
C ARG A 150 11.51 -12.00 2.16
N VAL A 151 11.07 -11.76 0.93
CA VAL A 151 11.74 -10.82 0.01
C VAL A 151 10.90 -9.56 -0.07
N ARG A 152 11.51 -8.39 0.19
CA ARG A 152 10.92 -7.10 -0.12
C ARG A 152 11.50 -6.52 -1.39
N LYS A 153 10.69 -5.84 -2.16
CA LYS A 153 11.12 -5.08 -3.34
C LYS A 153 11.23 -3.60 -2.98
N LYS A 154 12.38 -3.00 -3.26
CA LYS A 154 12.60 -1.58 -3.00
C LYS A 154 11.55 -0.73 -3.75
N ASN A 155 10.99 0.28 -3.11
CA ASN A 155 9.95 1.18 -3.62
C ASN A 155 8.62 0.48 -4.00
N ALA A 156 8.39 -0.75 -3.57
CA ALA A 156 7.10 -1.40 -3.81
C ALA A 156 6.00 -0.74 -2.98
N GLY A 157 6.32 -0.27 -1.78
CA GLY A 157 5.40 0.46 -0.91
C GLY A 157 4.87 1.72 -1.56
N GLU A 158 5.73 2.55 -2.17
CA GLU A 158 5.34 3.77 -2.88
C GLU A 158 4.41 3.48 -4.06
N ILE A 159 4.69 2.41 -4.80
CA ILE A 159 3.83 2.01 -5.91
C ILE A 159 2.47 1.55 -5.37
N SER A 160 2.46 0.74 -4.32
CA SER A 160 1.21 0.25 -3.73
C SER A 160 0.34 1.38 -3.20
N ILE A 161 0.93 2.40 -2.55
CA ILE A 161 0.22 3.60 -2.11
C ILE A 161 -0.37 4.35 -3.29
N THR A 162 0.38 4.50 -4.38
CA THR A 162 -0.13 5.19 -5.58
C THR A 162 -1.31 4.44 -6.17
N ILE A 163 -1.24 3.11 -6.29
CA ILE A 163 -2.36 2.27 -6.74
C ILE A 163 -3.58 2.49 -5.84
N LEU A 164 -3.39 2.42 -4.53
CA LEU A 164 -4.49 2.57 -3.58
C LEU A 164 -5.11 3.97 -3.63
N ALA A 165 -4.29 5.02 -3.77
CA ALA A 165 -4.77 6.39 -3.92
C ALA A 165 -5.64 6.56 -5.18
N GLU A 166 -5.22 5.99 -6.30
CA GLU A 166 -6.00 5.99 -7.55
C GLU A 166 -7.32 5.23 -7.38
N ILE A 167 -7.30 4.04 -6.75
CA ILE A 167 -8.51 3.27 -6.47
C ILE A 167 -9.50 4.09 -5.62
N VAL A 168 -9.03 4.69 -4.53
CA VAL A 168 -9.89 5.51 -3.67
C VAL A 168 -10.49 6.68 -4.46
N SER A 169 -9.68 7.36 -5.25
CA SER A 169 -10.12 8.52 -6.03
C SER A 169 -11.16 8.17 -7.10
N TRP A 170 -11.08 6.98 -7.69
CA TRP A 170 -11.95 6.59 -8.82
C TRP A 170 -13.22 5.87 -8.38
N TYR A 171 -13.14 5.06 -7.32
CA TYR A 171 -14.23 4.15 -6.92
C TYR A 171 -14.98 4.59 -5.66
N TYR A 172 -14.46 5.60 -4.92
CA TYR A 172 -15.04 6.05 -3.65
C TYR A 172 -15.29 7.57 -3.66
N PRO A 173 -16.23 8.06 -4.47
CA PRO A 173 -16.49 9.50 -4.63
C PRO A 173 -17.01 10.19 -3.36
N GLU A 174 -17.50 9.43 -2.38
CA GLU A 174 -17.88 9.90 -1.05
C GLU A 174 -16.67 10.25 -0.17
N THR A 175 -15.47 9.87 -0.56
CA THR A 175 -14.24 10.28 0.13
C THR A 175 -13.99 11.76 -0.12
N GLU A 176 -14.21 12.60 0.89
CA GLU A 176 -14.05 14.05 0.82
C GLU A 176 -12.58 14.47 0.97
N PHE A 177 -11.81 13.69 1.71
CA PHE A 177 -10.42 14.01 2.03
C PHE A 177 -9.55 12.76 1.99
N LEU A 178 -8.64 12.72 1.05
CA LEU A 178 -7.61 11.68 0.93
C LEU A 178 -6.23 12.33 1.08
N THR A 179 -5.49 11.94 2.11
CA THR A 179 -4.13 12.41 2.32
C THR A 179 -3.15 11.25 2.17
N VAL A 180 -2.15 11.45 1.33
CA VAL A 180 -1.04 10.51 1.19
C VAL A 180 0.16 11.04 1.96
N TYR A 181 0.55 10.34 3.01
CA TYR A 181 1.76 10.61 3.76
C TYR A 181 2.91 9.79 3.19
N SER A 182 3.78 10.43 2.41
CA SER A 182 5.05 9.87 1.91
C SER A 182 6.14 10.93 1.93
N GLN A 183 7.40 10.52 1.94
CA GLN A 183 8.57 11.40 1.86
C GLN A 183 9.30 11.22 0.54
#